data_858f1131a07e5e878619673ae03ca119
#
_entry.id   858f1131a07e5e878619673ae03ca119
#
_cell.length_a   1.000
_cell.length_b   1.000
_cell.length_c   1.000
_cell.angle_alpha   90.00
_cell.angle_beta   90.00
_cell.angle_gamma   90.00
#
_symmetry.space_group_name_H-M   'P 1'
#
loop_
_entity.id
_entity.type
_entity.pdbx_description
1 polymer ?
#
loop_
_entity_poly.entity_id
_entity_poly.type
_entity_poly.pdbx_seq_one_letter_code
_entity_poly.pdbx_strand_id
1 'polypeptide(L)'
;PLIVIDPRKIELVPYAKYHLQLRPGTNVALLNLFARFILDAGLVDTEFVRKRCENWDAFESGLRELDIDELEKITGVDKELVRAAALEYATSEAAMSFHGLGVTEHEQGAKTVMLISNLAMMTGNIGRPGVGVNPLRGQNNVQGAADMGCQPHQGAGYFEMDDVTVQKRYADFYGMPSPTEPGWKIPQMFDAAIEGKLKALWLMGEDVVQTDPDVHHVRHAMESLEFLVVQEIFMTETAKYANVILPASSFLEKSGTFTNAERRVQRVNAAVKPLDGTKPDGQIMCEVLQRFGFPQADYTPDGVLAEVAAIVPFFKGITWKNLDINGKQWPVQEDGVDTQILHQTEFKRGKGHFHYFDWKESTELKTNGAEFPFILTTGRILEHYNCGTMTRRTGNGDIVVQDYLSLNPADAQRKSIRSGDQVKLFSARGEVELEARVTDEVKPGILYTTFHFPDAMVNNVTGQGCDGDTLCPEYKVIAADVEFVSAGKPKKKRMMERVLSLLERGFQPNEIKTAAIPGTYWINSTLDRAVYCFGNRCHLPAL
;
A
#
# COMPACT_ATOMS: atom_id res chain seq x y z
N PRO A 1 -3.32 12.40 -21.68
CA PRO A 1 -3.22 13.29 -20.52
C PRO A 1 -3.19 12.50 -19.22
N LEU A 2 -2.60 13.09 -18.15
CA LEU A 2 -2.58 12.52 -16.81
C LEU A 2 -3.60 13.28 -15.93
N ILE A 3 -4.43 12.54 -15.20
CA ILE A 3 -5.30 13.03 -14.15
C ILE A 3 -4.75 12.47 -12.82
N VAL A 4 -4.43 13.35 -11.88
CA VAL A 4 -3.98 12.96 -10.54
C VAL A 4 -5.10 13.24 -9.54
N ILE A 5 -5.49 12.24 -8.77
CA ILE A 5 -6.46 12.33 -7.68
C ILE A 5 -5.72 11.98 -6.39
N ASP A 6 -5.30 12.99 -5.65
CA ASP A 6 -4.50 12.83 -4.43
C ASP A 6 -4.71 14.04 -3.50
N PRO A 7 -4.86 13.86 -2.18
CA PRO A 7 -5.01 14.98 -1.23
C PRO A 7 -3.75 15.84 -1.11
N ARG A 8 -2.61 15.39 -1.63
CA ARG A 8 -1.34 16.12 -1.64
C ARG A 8 -0.92 16.50 -3.05
N LYS A 9 -0.13 17.54 -3.17
CA LYS A 9 0.61 17.84 -4.40
C LYS A 9 1.84 16.94 -4.47
N ILE A 10 1.63 15.73 -4.97
CA ILE A 10 2.70 14.75 -5.18
C ILE A 10 3.55 15.08 -6.40
N GLU A 11 4.67 14.38 -6.58
CA GLU A 11 5.66 14.61 -7.64
C GLU A 11 5.11 14.42 -9.07
N LEU A 12 3.96 13.75 -9.21
CA LEU A 12 3.28 13.61 -10.51
C LEU A 12 2.43 14.84 -10.89
N VAL A 13 2.06 15.68 -9.92
CA VAL A 13 1.18 16.84 -10.17
C VAL A 13 1.74 17.81 -11.22
N PRO A 14 3.06 18.14 -11.27
CA PRO A 14 3.61 18.99 -12.32
C PRO A 14 3.44 18.46 -13.75
N TYR A 15 3.18 17.16 -13.91
CA TYR A 15 2.96 16.49 -15.19
C TYR A 15 1.47 16.26 -15.51
N ALA A 16 0.61 16.50 -14.53
CA ALA A 16 -0.82 16.28 -14.66
C ALA A 16 -1.49 17.42 -15.43
N LYS A 17 -2.43 17.06 -16.29
CA LYS A 17 -3.36 18.04 -16.90
C LYS A 17 -4.38 18.50 -15.86
N TYR A 18 -4.81 17.59 -14.98
CA TYR A 18 -5.77 17.88 -13.91
C TYR A 18 -5.26 17.28 -12.59
N HIS A 19 -5.31 18.08 -11.53
CA HIS A 19 -5.09 17.63 -10.16
C HIS A 19 -6.37 17.84 -9.35
N LEU A 20 -7.05 16.76 -9.00
CA LEU A 20 -8.23 16.76 -8.15
C LEU A 20 -7.78 16.53 -6.70
N GLN A 21 -7.41 17.62 -6.02
CA GLN A 21 -6.90 17.59 -4.65
C GLN A 21 -8.07 17.48 -3.66
N LEU A 22 -8.58 16.25 -3.48
CA LEU A 22 -9.74 15.98 -2.65
C LEU A 22 -9.42 16.05 -1.15
N ARG A 23 -10.45 16.24 -0.34
CA ARG A 23 -10.39 16.05 1.11
C ARG A 23 -10.27 14.55 1.42
N PRO A 24 -9.36 14.08 2.30
CA PRO A 24 -9.29 12.67 2.68
C PRO A 24 -10.65 12.12 3.16
N GLY A 25 -10.98 10.88 2.79
CA GLY A 25 -12.26 10.25 3.11
C GLY A 25 -13.42 10.57 2.16
N THR A 26 -13.18 11.31 1.08
CA THR A 26 -14.26 11.72 0.15
C THR A 26 -14.18 11.05 -1.24
N ASN A 27 -13.47 9.93 -1.34
CA ASN A 27 -13.26 9.21 -2.59
C ASN A 27 -14.58 8.81 -3.28
N VAL A 28 -15.54 8.26 -2.52
CA VAL A 28 -16.86 7.85 -3.05
C VAL A 28 -17.61 9.06 -3.61
N ALA A 29 -17.63 10.19 -2.88
CA ALA A 29 -18.27 11.42 -3.34
C ALA A 29 -17.65 11.93 -4.64
N LEU A 30 -16.32 11.96 -4.73
CA LEU A 30 -15.61 12.42 -5.93
C LEU A 30 -15.87 11.52 -7.13
N LEU A 31 -15.82 10.22 -6.98
CA LEU A 31 -16.03 9.26 -8.09
C LEU A 31 -17.48 9.24 -8.56
N ASN A 32 -18.44 9.41 -7.66
CA ASN A 32 -19.84 9.59 -8.02
C ASN A 32 -20.05 10.88 -8.82
N LEU A 33 -19.45 12.00 -8.39
CA LEU A 33 -19.50 13.26 -9.12
C LEU A 33 -18.86 13.13 -10.50
N PHE A 34 -17.74 12.42 -10.59
CA PHE A 34 -17.05 12.13 -11.84
C PHE A 34 -17.94 11.31 -12.80
N ALA A 35 -18.56 10.22 -12.30
CA ALA A 35 -19.50 9.40 -13.06
C ALA A 35 -20.75 10.19 -13.50
N ARG A 36 -21.28 11.06 -12.61
CA ARG A 36 -22.42 11.93 -12.92
C ARG A 36 -22.12 12.85 -14.11
N PHE A 37 -20.96 13.45 -14.19
CA PHE A 37 -20.60 14.31 -15.31
C PHE A 37 -20.43 13.57 -16.63
N ILE A 38 -19.95 12.32 -16.59
CA ILE A 38 -19.91 11.45 -17.78
C ILE A 38 -21.34 11.14 -18.27
N LEU A 39 -22.23 10.81 -17.33
CA LEU A 39 -23.64 10.52 -17.61
C LEU A 39 -24.36 11.75 -18.23
N ASP A 40 -24.23 12.92 -17.59
CA ASP A 40 -24.89 14.15 -18.03
C ASP A 40 -24.39 14.64 -19.42
N ALA A 41 -23.13 14.33 -19.75
CA ALA A 41 -22.55 14.62 -21.05
C ALA A 41 -22.95 13.61 -22.15
N GLY A 42 -23.68 12.53 -21.81
CA GLY A 42 -24.06 11.49 -22.76
C GLY A 42 -22.88 10.67 -23.29
N LEU A 43 -21.79 10.55 -22.51
CA LEU A 43 -20.55 9.86 -22.89
C LEU A 43 -20.46 8.41 -22.40
N VAL A 44 -21.61 7.84 -22.02
CA VAL A 44 -21.69 6.41 -21.65
C VAL A 44 -21.62 5.56 -22.90
N ASP A 45 -20.75 4.54 -22.91
CA ASP A 45 -20.75 3.50 -23.94
C ASP A 45 -21.95 2.56 -23.74
N THR A 46 -23.09 2.99 -24.24
CA THR A 46 -24.38 2.27 -24.08
C THR A 46 -24.37 0.89 -24.72
N GLU A 47 -23.56 0.68 -25.77
CA GLU A 47 -23.44 -0.62 -26.41
C GLU A 47 -22.68 -1.60 -25.53
N PHE A 48 -21.54 -1.19 -24.99
CA PHE A 48 -20.77 -1.97 -24.04
C PHE A 48 -21.59 -2.32 -22.80
N VAL A 49 -22.22 -1.29 -22.19
CA VAL A 49 -23.05 -1.46 -20.98
C VAL A 49 -24.15 -2.49 -21.22
N ARG A 50 -24.93 -2.33 -22.31
CA ARG A 50 -26.03 -3.26 -22.62
C ARG A 50 -25.57 -4.70 -22.87
N LYS A 51 -24.44 -4.87 -23.57
CA LYS A 51 -23.95 -6.20 -23.94
C LYS A 51 -23.22 -6.90 -22.80
N ARG A 52 -22.44 -6.16 -22.03
CA ARG A 52 -21.44 -6.73 -21.11
C ARG A 52 -21.71 -6.49 -19.63
N CYS A 53 -22.68 -5.66 -19.29
CA CYS A 53 -22.93 -5.29 -17.90
C CYS A 53 -24.39 -5.57 -17.47
N GLU A 54 -24.61 -5.45 -16.17
CA GLU A 54 -25.92 -5.56 -15.51
C GLU A 54 -26.03 -4.51 -14.41
N ASN A 55 -27.23 -4.29 -13.89
CA ASN A 55 -27.56 -3.33 -12.83
C ASN A 55 -27.30 -1.86 -13.17
N TRP A 56 -27.32 -1.50 -14.49
CA TRP A 56 -27.10 -0.15 -14.94
C TRP A 56 -28.18 0.83 -14.46
N ASP A 57 -29.45 0.45 -14.55
CA ASP A 57 -30.58 1.34 -14.23
C ASP A 57 -30.55 1.82 -12.77
N ALA A 58 -30.20 0.94 -11.83
CA ALA A 58 -30.05 1.30 -10.43
C ALA A 58 -28.86 2.26 -10.20
N PHE A 59 -27.74 2.03 -10.88
CA PHE A 59 -26.57 2.91 -10.82
C PHE A 59 -26.89 4.29 -11.43
N GLU A 60 -27.51 4.33 -12.61
CA GLU A 60 -27.90 5.58 -13.27
C GLU A 60 -28.88 6.37 -12.41
N SER A 61 -29.90 5.72 -11.82
CA SER A 61 -30.87 6.38 -10.93
C SER A 61 -30.17 7.03 -9.74
N GLY A 62 -29.28 6.30 -9.06
CA GLY A 62 -28.51 6.86 -7.95
C GLY A 62 -27.66 8.07 -8.35
N LEU A 63 -27.01 8.01 -9.52
CA LEU A 63 -26.24 9.16 -10.01
C LEU A 63 -27.12 10.39 -10.28
N ARG A 64 -28.34 10.21 -10.80
CA ARG A 64 -29.24 11.32 -11.12
C ARG A 64 -29.79 12.03 -9.88
N GLU A 65 -29.85 11.35 -8.75
CA GLU A 65 -30.33 11.89 -7.48
C GLU A 65 -29.27 12.72 -6.73
N LEU A 66 -28.00 12.69 -7.17
CA LEU A 66 -26.90 13.37 -6.52
C LEU A 66 -27.02 14.91 -6.58
N ASP A 67 -26.80 15.56 -5.45
CA ASP A 67 -26.60 17.02 -5.37
C ASP A 67 -25.12 17.35 -5.67
N ILE A 68 -24.89 17.92 -6.84
CA ILE A 68 -23.56 18.28 -7.34
C ILE A 68 -22.89 19.33 -6.45
N ASP A 69 -23.65 20.33 -5.98
CA ASP A 69 -23.10 21.41 -5.16
C ASP A 69 -22.75 20.94 -3.74
N GLU A 70 -23.49 19.96 -3.23
CA GLU A 70 -23.15 19.32 -1.97
C GLU A 70 -21.88 18.47 -2.11
N LEU A 71 -21.76 17.68 -3.17
CA LEU A 71 -20.55 16.86 -3.42
C LEU A 71 -19.30 17.73 -3.65
N GLU A 72 -19.43 18.91 -4.28
CA GLU A 72 -18.34 19.88 -4.38
C GLU A 72 -17.84 20.31 -3.00
N LYS A 73 -18.75 20.63 -2.07
CA LYS A 73 -18.41 21.02 -0.68
C LYS A 73 -17.78 19.89 0.09
N ILE A 74 -18.32 18.67 -0.04
CA ILE A 74 -17.79 17.46 0.62
C ILE A 74 -16.36 17.17 0.16
N THR A 75 -16.14 17.15 -1.14
CA THR A 75 -14.83 16.81 -1.72
C THR A 75 -13.81 17.94 -1.59
N GLY A 76 -14.28 19.19 -1.52
CA GLY A 76 -13.44 20.38 -1.56
C GLY A 76 -12.70 20.53 -2.90
N VAL A 77 -13.21 19.95 -3.98
CA VAL A 77 -12.70 20.06 -5.36
C VAL A 77 -13.73 20.81 -6.20
N ASP A 78 -13.28 21.83 -6.89
CA ASP A 78 -14.12 22.60 -7.82
C ASP A 78 -14.81 21.66 -8.83
N LYS A 79 -16.14 21.73 -8.89
CA LYS A 79 -16.95 20.84 -9.74
C LYS A 79 -16.65 20.98 -11.23
N GLU A 80 -16.27 22.17 -11.70
CA GLU A 80 -15.92 22.36 -13.11
C GLU A 80 -14.55 21.72 -13.43
N LEU A 81 -13.63 21.69 -12.46
CA LEU A 81 -12.39 20.95 -12.58
C LEU A 81 -12.65 19.44 -12.65
N VAL A 82 -13.57 18.91 -11.80
CA VAL A 82 -13.98 17.50 -11.85
C VAL A 82 -14.66 17.19 -13.17
N ARG A 83 -15.58 18.06 -13.65
CA ARG A 83 -16.23 17.94 -14.95
C ARG A 83 -15.22 17.84 -16.08
N ALA A 84 -14.26 18.77 -16.13
CA ALA A 84 -13.23 18.78 -17.18
C ALA A 84 -12.40 17.49 -17.20
N ALA A 85 -12.00 16.99 -16.02
CA ALA A 85 -11.28 15.74 -15.90
C ALA A 85 -12.14 14.52 -16.32
N ALA A 86 -13.41 14.49 -15.93
CA ALA A 86 -14.35 13.43 -16.28
C ALA A 86 -14.60 13.35 -17.81
N LEU A 87 -14.77 14.48 -18.45
CA LEU A 87 -14.93 14.55 -19.90
C LEU A 87 -13.66 14.11 -20.63
N GLU A 88 -12.48 14.52 -20.15
CA GLU A 88 -11.20 14.06 -20.71
C GLU A 88 -11.04 12.55 -20.63
N TYR A 89 -11.38 11.96 -19.48
CA TYR A 89 -11.34 10.51 -19.29
C TYR A 89 -12.29 9.79 -20.25
N ALA A 90 -13.54 10.26 -20.35
CA ALA A 90 -14.58 9.61 -21.12
C ALA A 90 -14.44 9.78 -22.65
N THR A 91 -13.80 10.87 -23.10
CA THR A 91 -13.58 11.13 -24.53
C THR A 91 -12.24 10.60 -25.04
N SER A 92 -11.37 10.14 -24.15
CA SER A 92 -10.09 9.52 -24.55
C SER A 92 -10.34 8.19 -25.25
N GLU A 93 -9.65 7.95 -26.35
CA GLU A 93 -9.73 6.68 -27.12
C GLU A 93 -9.42 5.46 -26.22
N ALA A 94 -8.47 5.62 -25.31
CA ALA A 94 -8.09 4.62 -24.33
C ALA A 94 -7.79 5.29 -22.99
N ALA A 95 -8.46 4.85 -21.94
CA ALA A 95 -8.21 5.33 -20.57
C ALA A 95 -7.90 4.18 -19.63
N MET A 96 -6.90 4.40 -18.80
CA MET A 96 -6.41 3.44 -17.82
C MET A 96 -6.43 4.07 -16.43
N SER A 97 -7.01 3.38 -15.46
CA SER A 97 -7.04 3.81 -14.06
C SER A 97 -6.02 3.05 -13.24
N PHE A 98 -5.24 3.76 -12.43
CA PHE A 98 -4.31 3.21 -11.46
C PHE A 98 -4.70 3.66 -10.06
N HIS A 99 -4.67 2.75 -9.11
CA HIS A 99 -4.95 3.05 -7.72
C HIS A 99 -4.13 2.16 -6.78
N GLY A 100 -4.00 2.60 -5.55
CA GLY A 100 -3.31 1.85 -4.49
C GLY A 100 -3.93 2.12 -3.13
N LEU A 101 -3.12 2.14 -2.09
CA LEU A 101 -3.56 2.24 -0.69
C LEU A 101 -4.28 3.56 -0.37
N GLY A 102 -4.01 4.65 -1.12
CA GLY A 102 -4.77 5.90 -1.00
C GLY A 102 -6.26 5.76 -1.34
N VAL A 103 -6.65 4.66 -1.99
CA VAL A 103 -8.04 4.30 -2.29
C VAL A 103 -8.59 3.27 -1.30
N THR A 104 -7.80 2.27 -0.94
CA THR A 104 -8.27 1.10 -0.19
C THR A 104 -8.22 1.24 1.32
N GLU A 105 -7.35 2.09 1.88
CA GLU A 105 -7.21 2.29 3.32
C GLU A 105 -8.21 3.33 3.87
N HIS A 106 -9.51 3.09 3.62
CA HIS A 106 -10.67 3.89 4.05
C HIS A 106 -11.82 2.98 4.48
N GLU A 107 -12.74 3.47 5.32
CA GLU A 107 -13.97 2.74 5.68
C GLU A 107 -14.85 2.36 4.46
N GLN A 108 -14.74 3.11 3.36
CA GLN A 108 -15.40 2.80 2.09
C GLN A 108 -14.39 2.42 0.99
N GLY A 109 -13.28 1.79 1.34
CA GLY A 109 -12.19 1.44 0.42
C GLY A 109 -12.61 0.47 -0.67
N ALA A 110 -13.26 -0.64 -0.33
CA ALA A 110 -13.77 -1.62 -1.28
C ALA A 110 -14.79 -0.99 -2.24
N LYS A 111 -15.70 -0.16 -1.72
CA LYS A 111 -16.70 0.58 -2.51
C LYS A 111 -16.05 1.55 -3.49
N THR A 112 -14.98 2.23 -3.08
CA THR A 112 -14.22 3.12 -3.96
C THR A 112 -13.60 2.36 -5.15
N VAL A 113 -13.05 1.17 -4.93
CA VAL A 113 -12.51 0.31 -6.01
C VAL A 113 -13.62 -0.12 -6.98
N MET A 114 -14.81 -0.46 -6.47
CA MET A 114 -15.97 -0.78 -7.31
C MET A 114 -16.42 0.42 -8.15
N LEU A 115 -16.39 1.65 -7.61
CA LEU A 115 -16.70 2.87 -8.37
C LEU A 115 -15.65 3.17 -9.46
N ILE A 116 -14.36 2.93 -9.22
CA ILE A 116 -13.34 3.02 -10.27
C ILE A 116 -13.65 2.02 -11.40
N SER A 117 -14.07 0.81 -11.04
CA SER A 117 -14.47 -0.20 -12.02
C SER A 117 -15.72 0.22 -12.79
N ASN A 118 -16.69 0.89 -12.14
CA ASN A 118 -17.86 1.46 -12.82
C ASN A 118 -17.45 2.49 -13.87
N LEU A 119 -16.49 3.39 -13.58
CA LEU A 119 -16.00 4.37 -14.56
C LEU A 119 -15.42 3.68 -15.80
N ALA A 120 -14.65 2.61 -15.62
CA ALA A 120 -14.10 1.85 -16.74
C ALA A 120 -15.19 1.13 -17.54
N MET A 121 -16.20 0.55 -16.87
CA MET A 121 -17.31 -0.14 -17.52
C MET A 121 -18.23 0.83 -18.27
N MET A 122 -18.59 1.98 -17.66
CA MET A 122 -19.51 2.94 -18.31
C MET A 122 -18.92 3.62 -19.53
N THR A 123 -17.58 3.62 -19.67
CA THR A 123 -16.85 4.20 -20.81
C THR A 123 -16.23 3.16 -21.75
N GLY A 124 -16.55 1.86 -21.57
CA GLY A 124 -16.01 0.78 -22.40
C GLY A 124 -14.50 0.57 -22.30
N ASN A 125 -13.86 1.06 -21.23
CA ASN A 125 -12.42 0.96 -21.01
C ASN A 125 -12.01 -0.38 -20.36
N ILE A 126 -12.49 -1.49 -20.93
CA ILE A 126 -12.23 -2.86 -20.47
C ILE A 126 -11.92 -3.79 -21.66
N GLY A 127 -10.93 -4.65 -21.50
CA GLY A 127 -10.69 -5.81 -22.38
C GLY A 127 -10.04 -5.49 -23.73
N ARG A 128 -9.38 -4.37 -23.88
CA ARG A 128 -8.62 -3.97 -25.08
C ARG A 128 -7.28 -3.32 -24.69
N PRO A 129 -6.32 -3.19 -25.61
CA PRO A 129 -5.04 -2.54 -25.32
C PRO A 129 -5.19 -1.09 -24.84
N GLY A 130 -4.39 -0.69 -23.86
CA GLY A 130 -4.33 0.68 -23.35
C GLY A 130 -5.45 1.08 -22.41
N VAL A 131 -6.30 0.15 -21.98
CA VAL A 131 -7.41 0.44 -21.05
C VAL A 131 -7.39 -0.50 -19.83
N GLY A 132 -8.18 -0.19 -18.83
CA GLY A 132 -8.44 -1.05 -17.69
C GLY A 132 -8.30 -0.40 -16.33
N VAL A 133 -8.57 -1.20 -15.31
CA VAL A 133 -8.39 -0.86 -13.91
C VAL A 133 -7.19 -1.62 -13.38
N ASN A 134 -6.20 -0.90 -12.89
CA ASN A 134 -4.90 -1.47 -12.54
C ASN A 134 -4.54 -1.12 -11.09
N PRO A 135 -4.81 -2.01 -10.13
CA PRO A 135 -4.34 -1.82 -8.77
C PRO A 135 -2.80 -1.92 -8.73
N LEU A 136 -2.17 -0.88 -8.21
CA LEU A 136 -0.72 -0.86 -7.98
C LEU A 136 -0.42 -1.59 -6.68
N ARG A 137 0.19 -2.75 -6.78
CA ARG A 137 0.63 -3.52 -5.62
C ARG A 137 1.82 -2.82 -4.96
N GLY A 138 1.71 -2.56 -3.65
CA GLY A 138 2.71 -1.77 -2.93
C GLY A 138 4.01 -2.52 -2.68
N GLN A 139 3.94 -3.69 -2.06
CA GLN A 139 5.10 -4.48 -1.71
C GLN A 139 5.55 -5.38 -2.87
N ASN A 140 6.84 -5.69 -2.90
CA ASN A 140 7.38 -6.67 -3.83
C ASN A 140 6.74 -8.04 -3.58
N ASN A 141 6.30 -8.69 -4.64
CA ASN A 141 5.62 -10.00 -4.64
C ASN A 141 4.29 -10.06 -3.84
N VAL A 142 3.66 -8.95 -3.49
CA VAL A 142 2.33 -8.99 -2.84
C VAL A 142 1.26 -9.59 -3.76
N GLN A 143 1.41 -9.41 -5.08
CA GLN A 143 0.56 -10.10 -6.05
C GLN A 143 0.76 -11.62 -5.99
N GLY A 144 2.01 -12.08 -5.94
CA GLY A 144 2.32 -13.52 -5.81
C GLY A 144 1.84 -14.11 -4.49
N ALA A 145 1.94 -13.38 -3.38
CA ALA A 145 1.40 -13.81 -2.10
C ALA A 145 -0.13 -14.05 -2.20
N ALA A 146 -0.86 -13.12 -2.81
CA ALA A 146 -2.29 -13.28 -3.06
C ALA A 146 -2.60 -14.45 -4.01
N ASP A 147 -1.82 -14.60 -5.10
CA ASP A 147 -1.96 -15.72 -6.06
C ASP A 147 -1.80 -17.08 -5.37
N MET A 148 -0.94 -17.16 -4.36
CA MET A 148 -0.65 -18.38 -3.60
C MET A 148 -1.59 -18.62 -2.41
N GLY A 149 -2.60 -17.76 -2.21
CA GLY A 149 -3.58 -17.94 -1.15
C GLY A 149 -3.14 -17.47 0.24
N CYS A 150 -2.19 -16.52 0.32
CA CYS A 150 -1.87 -15.84 1.59
C CYS A 150 -3.01 -14.89 1.98
N GLN A 151 -4.21 -15.41 2.10
CA GLN A 151 -5.46 -14.73 2.46
C GLN A 151 -6.32 -15.67 3.31
N PRO A 152 -7.08 -15.14 4.30
CA PRO A 152 -7.80 -15.99 5.22
C PRO A 152 -8.99 -16.75 4.62
N HIS A 153 -9.54 -16.26 3.51
CA HIS A 153 -10.77 -16.79 2.90
C HIS A 153 -10.53 -17.50 1.56
N GLN A 154 -9.33 -17.35 0.99
CA GLN A 154 -9.00 -17.92 -0.32
C GLN A 154 -7.73 -18.74 -0.27
N GLY A 155 -7.76 -19.88 -0.93
CA GLY A 155 -6.55 -20.67 -1.21
C GLY A 155 -5.84 -20.20 -2.48
N ALA A 156 -4.77 -20.90 -2.86
CA ALA A 156 -4.03 -20.62 -4.08
C ALA A 156 -4.97 -20.56 -5.30
N GLY A 157 -4.80 -19.54 -6.14
CA GLY A 157 -5.64 -19.31 -7.31
C GLY A 157 -6.95 -18.59 -7.02
N TYR A 158 -7.06 -17.91 -5.89
CA TYR A 158 -8.30 -17.19 -5.49
C TYR A 158 -9.52 -18.10 -5.37
N PHE A 159 -9.33 -19.33 -4.92
CA PHE A 159 -10.41 -20.26 -4.66
C PHE A 159 -10.97 -20.05 -3.27
N GLU A 160 -12.27 -19.78 -3.17
CA GLU A 160 -12.96 -19.60 -1.90
C GLU A 160 -12.92 -20.89 -1.08
N MET A 161 -12.46 -20.80 0.17
CA MET A 161 -12.25 -21.98 1.02
C MET A 161 -13.56 -22.58 1.57
N ASP A 162 -14.68 -21.85 1.51
CA ASP A 162 -16.03 -22.34 1.84
C ASP A 162 -16.73 -23.04 0.66
N ASP A 163 -16.13 -23.03 -0.56
CA ASP A 163 -16.66 -23.77 -1.70
C ASP A 163 -16.30 -25.26 -1.58
N VAL A 164 -17.33 -26.11 -1.50
CA VAL A 164 -17.18 -27.56 -1.37
C VAL A 164 -16.42 -28.21 -2.53
N THR A 165 -16.46 -27.63 -3.73
CA THR A 165 -15.70 -28.13 -4.90
C THR A 165 -14.23 -27.84 -4.76
N VAL A 166 -13.89 -26.70 -4.18
CA VAL A 166 -12.51 -26.31 -3.84
C VAL A 166 -11.99 -27.19 -2.72
N GLN A 167 -12.73 -27.35 -1.63
CA GLN A 167 -12.36 -28.23 -0.51
C GLN A 167 -12.07 -29.66 -1.01
N LYS A 168 -12.95 -30.19 -1.86
CA LYS A 168 -12.73 -31.51 -2.46
C LYS A 168 -11.47 -31.56 -3.31
N ARG A 169 -11.19 -30.55 -4.14
CA ARG A 169 -9.98 -30.48 -4.97
C ARG A 169 -8.71 -30.51 -4.13
N TYR A 170 -8.65 -29.72 -3.05
CA TYR A 170 -7.51 -29.70 -2.15
C TYR A 170 -7.37 -31.04 -1.39
N ALA A 171 -8.49 -31.59 -0.90
CA ALA A 171 -8.49 -32.87 -0.19
C ALA A 171 -8.03 -34.03 -1.10
N ASP A 172 -8.51 -34.09 -2.34
CA ASP A 172 -8.10 -35.10 -3.32
C ASP A 172 -6.60 -34.97 -3.67
N PHE A 173 -6.08 -33.74 -3.75
CA PHE A 173 -4.69 -33.52 -4.11
C PHE A 173 -3.72 -33.81 -2.96
N TYR A 174 -4.02 -33.32 -1.77
CA TYR A 174 -3.13 -33.48 -0.61
C TYR A 174 -3.41 -34.73 0.22
N GLY A 175 -4.48 -35.47 -0.06
CA GLY A 175 -4.86 -36.66 0.70
C GLY A 175 -5.31 -36.38 2.13
N MET A 176 -5.72 -35.16 2.43
CA MET A 176 -6.15 -34.72 3.75
C MET A 176 -7.30 -33.70 3.66
N PRO A 177 -8.17 -33.60 4.69
CA PRO A 177 -9.25 -32.64 4.69
C PRO A 177 -8.73 -31.19 4.55
N SER A 178 -9.41 -30.40 3.72
CA SER A 178 -9.21 -28.95 3.65
C SER A 178 -9.98 -28.25 4.77
N PRO A 179 -9.52 -27.08 5.27
CA PRO A 179 -10.35 -26.22 6.09
C PRO A 179 -11.69 -25.91 5.40
N THR A 180 -12.77 -25.87 6.18
CA THR A 180 -14.14 -25.65 5.66
C THR A 180 -14.64 -24.23 5.91
N GLU A 181 -13.94 -23.47 6.71
CA GLU A 181 -14.30 -22.11 7.06
C GLU A 181 -13.10 -21.17 6.81
N PRO A 182 -13.37 -19.91 6.43
CA PRO A 182 -12.34 -18.89 6.32
C PRO A 182 -11.61 -18.67 7.64
N GLY A 183 -10.32 -18.40 7.57
CA GLY A 183 -9.54 -17.96 8.71
C GLY A 183 -9.85 -16.51 9.10
N TRP A 184 -9.31 -16.06 10.23
CA TRP A 184 -9.45 -14.69 10.68
C TRP A 184 -8.56 -13.72 9.89
N LYS A 185 -9.07 -12.51 9.66
CA LYS A 185 -8.29 -11.37 9.16
C LYS A 185 -7.46 -10.78 10.31
N ILE A 186 -6.40 -10.02 9.99
CA ILE A 186 -5.44 -9.51 10.99
C ILE A 186 -6.10 -8.81 12.18
N PRO A 187 -7.05 -7.86 12.02
CA PRO A 187 -7.69 -7.24 13.18
C PRO A 187 -8.42 -8.26 14.06
N GLN A 188 -9.09 -9.24 13.45
CA GLN A 188 -9.75 -10.33 14.19
C GLN A 188 -8.78 -11.25 14.94
N MET A 189 -7.55 -11.45 14.38
CA MET A 189 -6.50 -12.22 15.07
C MET A 189 -6.03 -11.51 16.33
N PHE A 190 -5.91 -10.19 16.30
CA PHE A 190 -5.53 -9.40 17.48
C PHE A 190 -6.60 -9.46 18.56
N ASP A 191 -7.86 -9.26 18.20
CA ASP A 191 -9.00 -9.41 19.12
C ASP A 191 -9.03 -10.83 19.73
N ALA A 192 -8.90 -11.85 18.89
CA ALA A 192 -8.88 -13.25 19.34
C ALA A 192 -7.70 -13.59 20.25
N ALA A 193 -6.53 -12.96 20.06
CA ALA A 193 -5.38 -13.11 20.95
C ALA A 193 -5.68 -12.51 22.34
N ILE A 194 -6.22 -11.28 22.38
CA ILE A 194 -6.60 -10.61 23.64
C ILE A 194 -7.69 -11.40 24.38
N GLU A 195 -8.63 -11.96 23.65
CA GLU A 195 -9.70 -12.80 24.20
C GLU A 195 -9.23 -14.22 24.62
N GLY A 196 -7.95 -14.57 24.37
CA GLY A 196 -7.37 -15.90 24.67
C GLY A 196 -7.88 -17.02 23.75
N LYS A 197 -8.54 -16.68 22.64
CA LYS A 197 -9.00 -17.64 21.61
C LYS A 197 -7.88 -18.04 20.68
N LEU A 198 -7.02 -17.08 20.29
CA LEU A 198 -5.80 -17.31 19.54
C LEU A 198 -4.64 -17.42 20.53
N LYS A 199 -4.03 -18.60 20.65
CA LYS A 199 -2.98 -18.87 21.62
C LYS A 199 -1.57 -18.83 21.03
N ALA A 200 -1.45 -19.18 19.77
CA ALA A 200 -0.17 -19.20 19.06
C ALA A 200 -0.29 -18.50 17.71
N LEU A 201 0.74 -17.73 17.35
CA LEU A 201 0.82 -17.04 16.08
C LEU A 201 2.21 -17.23 15.46
N TRP A 202 2.26 -17.45 14.16
CA TRP A 202 3.49 -17.46 13.38
C TRP A 202 3.44 -16.31 12.37
N LEU A 203 4.29 -15.32 12.57
CA LEU A 203 4.45 -14.17 11.69
C LEU A 203 5.66 -14.38 10.77
N MET A 204 5.48 -14.11 9.49
CA MET A 204 6.53 -14.24 8.48
C MET A 204 6.68 -12.95 7.68
N GLY A 205 7.83 -12.27 7.85
CA GLY A 205 8.20 -11.09 7.06
C GLY A 205 7.30 -9.88 7.28
N GLU A 206 6.68 -9.75 8.46
CA GLU A 206 5.78 -8.64 8.78
C GLU A 206 6.09 -8.07 10.18
N ASP A 207 6.15 -6.74 10.30
CA ASP A 207 6.38 -6.01 11.55
C ASP A 207 5.09 -5.35 12.05
N VAL A 208 4.12 -6.17 12.46
CA VAL A 208 2.77 -5.74 12.84
C VAL A 208 2.76 -4.69 13.96
N VAL A 209 3.72 -4.71 14.88
CA VAL A 209 3.84 -3.71 15.96
C VAL A 209 4.17 -2.33 15.41
N GLN A 210 4.84 -2.23 14.25
CA GLN A 210 5.11 -0.96 13.60
C GLN A 210 4.08 -0.62 12.52
N THR A 211 3.53 -1.61 11.81
CA THR A 211 2.70 -1.37 10.62
C THR A 211 1.23 -1.22 10.91
N ASP A 212 0.69 -1.95 11.89
CA ASP A 212 -0.74 -1.97 12.16
C ASP A 212 -1.18 -0.76 13.01
N PRO A 213 -2.43 -0.29 12.83
CA PRO A 213 -2.91 0.87 13.56
C PRO A 213 -3.22 0.50 15.02
N ASP A 214 -3.34 1.53 15.87
CA ASP A 214 -3.54 1.35 17.30
C ASP A 214 -2.48 0.43 17.95
N VAL A 215 -1.24 0.92 17.98
CA VAL A 215 -0.08 0.17 18.48
C VAL A 215 -0.32 -0.40 19.89
N HIS A 216 -1.11 0.27 20.73
CA HIS A 216 -1.42 -0.21 22.07
C HIS A 216 -2.22 -1.51 22.04
N HIS A 217 -3.22 -1.60 21.14
CA HIS A 217 -4.01 -2.81 20.91
C HIS A 217 -3.14 -3.94 20.36
N VAL A 218 -2.30 -3.64 19.36
CA VAL A 218 -1.39 -4.62 18.74
C VAL A 218 -0.41 -5.19 19.78
N ARG A 219 0.22 -4.33 20.59
CA ARG A 219 1.12 -4.77 21.66
C ARG A 219 0.42 -5.66 22.67
N HIS A 220 -0.78 -5.27 23.11
CA HIS A 220 -1.58 -6.09 24.01
C HIS A 220 -1.91 -7.45 23.40
N ALA A 221 -2.24 -7.50 22.10
CA ALA A 221 -2.45 -8.76 21.39
C ALA A 221 -1.19 -9.66 21.41
N MET A 222 -0.01 -9.08 21.10
CA MET A 222 1.26 -9.83 21.10
C MET A 222 1.62 -10.35 22.49
N GLU A 223 1.37 -9.56 23.54
CA GLU A 223 1.62 -9.94 24.95
C GLU A 223 0.64 -11.00 25.46
N SER A 224 -0.55 -11.09 24.87
CA SER A 224 -1.60 -12.05 25.23
C SER A 224 -1.38 -13.45 24.64
N LEU A 225 -0.51 -13.60 23.66
CA LEU A 225 -0.22 -14.89 23.03
C LEU A 225 0.59 -15.80 23.98
N GLU A 226 0.22 -17.08 24.04
CA GLU A 226 1.01 -18.11 24.76
C GLU A 226 2.32 -18.43 23.99
N PHE A 227 2.30 -18.33 22.65
CA PHE A 227 3.46 -18.66 21.81
C PHE A 227 3.49 -17.83 20.52
N LEU A 228 4.57 -17.09 20.31
CA LEU A 228 4.79 -16.30 19.12
C LEU A 228 6.08 -16.74 18.42
N VAL A 229 5.95 -17.15 17.15
CA VAL A 229 7.07 -17.41 16.24
C VAL A 229 7.17 -16.25 15.25
N VAL A 230 8.36 -15.67 15.12
CA VAL A 230 8.65 -14.64 14.12
C VAL A 230 9.72 -15.16 13.16
N GLN A 231 9.38 -15.28 11.90
CA GLN A 231 10.29 -15.64 10.82
C GLN A 231 10.66 -14.37 10.06
N GLU A 232 11.89 -13.90 10.22
CA GLU A 232 12.26 -12.57 9.77
C GLU A 232 13.76 -12.49 9.40
N ILE A 233 14.11 -11.49 8.59
CA ILE A 233 15.50 -11.19 8.20
C ILE A 233 16.17 -10.19 9.14
N PHE A 234 15.42 -9.45 9.92
CA PHE A 234 15.92 -8.47 10.90
C PHE A 234 15.20 -8.59 12.24
N MET A 235 15.83 -8.08 13.29
CA MET A 235 15.18 -7.87 14.58
C MET A 235 14.25 -6.64 14.46
N THR A 236 12.96 -6.91 14.26
CA THR A 236 11.87 -5.92 14.13
C THR A 236 11.28 -5.56 15.49
N GLU A 237 10.37 -4.59 15.54
CA GLU A 237 9.64 -4.27 16.76
C GLU A 237 8.78 -5.46 17.21
N THR A 238 8.17 -6.18 16.28
CA THR A 238 7.41 -7.41 16.55
C THR A 238 8.29 -8.54 17.06
N ALA A 239 9.52 -8.68 16.56
CA ALA A 239 10.44 -9.71 16.99
C ALA A 239 10.82 -9.62 18.48
N LYS A 240 10.65 -8.45 19.12
CA LYS A 240 10.89 -8.26 20.57
C LYS A 240 9.90 -9.03 21.44
N TYR A 241 8.74 -9.41 20.93
CA TYR A 241 7.70 -10.18 21.61
C TYR A 241 7.82 -11.70 21.35
N ALA A 242 8.66 -12.13 20.41
CA ALA A 242 8.73 -13.51 19.97
C ALA A 242 9.31 -14.46 21.02
N ASN A 243 8.69 -15.64 21.17
CA ASN A 243 9.27 -16.76 21.91
C ASN A 243 10.34 -17.47 21.09
N VAL A 244 10.15 -17.52 19.75
CA VAL A 244 11.09 -18.15 18.81
C VAL A 244 11.27 -17.23 17.61
N ILE A 245 12.53 -17.03 17.20
CA ILE A 245 12.88 -16.33 15.97
C ILE A 245 13.51 -17.35 15.01
N LEU A 246 12.97 -17.40 13.78
CA LEU A 246 13.49 -18.22 12.69
C LEU A 246 14.18 -17.30 11.67
N PRO A 247 15.51 -17.29 11.60
CA PRO A 247 16.23 -16.43 10.67
C PRO A 247 15.99 -16.87 9.20
N ALA A 248 15.35 -16.00 8.42
CA ALA A 248 15.06 -16.23 7.01
C ALA A 248 16.14 -15.64 6.10
N SER A 249 16.31 -16.24 4.91
CA SER A 249 17.16 -15.68 3.86
C SER A 249 16.46 -14.52 3.15
N SER A 250 17.21 -13.49 2.77
CA SER A 250 16.72 -12.40 1.94
C SER A 250 16.42 -12.87 0.50
N PHE A 251 15.75 -12.03 -0.28
CA PHE A 251 15.45 -12.33 -1.68
C PHE A 251 16.71 -12.43 -2.57
N LEU A 252 17.84 -11.86 -2.16
CA LEU A 252 19.13 -11.99 -2.86
C LEU A 252 19.81 -13.34 -2.62
N GLU A 253 19.41 -14.05 -1.57
CA GLU A 253 20.04 -15.27 -1.07
C GLU A 253 19.27 -16.54 -1.42
N LYS A 254 18.13 -16.42 -2.08
CA LYS A 254 17.26 -17.56 -2.45
C LYS A 254 16.72 -17.45 -3.86
N SER A 255 16.31 -18.58 -4.42
CA SER A 255 15.61 -18.65 -5.71
C SER A 255 14.12 -18.88 -5.48
N GLY A 256 13.30 -18.45 -6.44
CA GLY A 256 11.86 -18.60 -6.40
C GLY A 256 11.17 -17.85 -7.54
N THR A 257 9.94 -17.44 -7.33
CA THR A 257 9.19 -16.60 -8.27
C THR A 257 8.61 -15.38 -7.59
N PHE A 258 8.58 -14.26 -8.30
CA PHE A 258 7.83 -13.06 -7.92
C PHE A 258 6.78 -12.77 -8.98
N THR A 259 5.61 -12.32 -8.54
CA THR A 259 4.56 -11.86 -9.45
C THR A 259 4.36 -10.35 -9.25
N ASN A 260 4.48 -9.58 -10.34
CA ASN A 260 4.29 -8.13 -10.31
C ASN A 260 2.81 -7.72 -10.49
N ALA A 261 2.53 -6.41 -10.42
CA ALA A 261 1.18 -5.86 -10.52
C ALA A 261 0.49 -6.15 -11.86
N GLU A 262 1.24 -6.43 -12.93
CA GLU A 262 0.68 -6.86 -14.23
C GLU A 262 0.41 -8.36 -14.32
N ARG A 263 0.47 -9.09 -13.20
CA ARG A 263 0.28 -10.55 -13.13
C ARG A 263 1.40 -11.36 -13.80
N ARG A 264 2.58 -10.76 -13.94
CA ARG A 264 3.73 -11.42 -14.56
C ARG A 264 4.53 -12.17 -13.50
N VAL A 265 4.53 -13.50 -13.61
CA VAL A 265 5.35 -14.41 -12.81
C VAL A 265 6.76 -14.40 -13.38
N GLN A 266 7.72 -14.02 -12.56
CA GLN A 266 9.13 -13.86 -12.94
C GLN A 266 10.01 -14.73 -12.05
N ARG A 267 11.00 -15.39 -12.66
CA ARG A 267 11.97 -16.18 -11.91
C ARG A 267 12.99 -15.28 -11.22
N VAL A 268 13.21 -15.54 -9.95
CA VAL A 268 14.25 -14.92 -9.13
C VAL A 268 15.34 -15.95 -8.87
N ASN A 269 16.59 -15.58 -9.08
CA ASN A 269 17.74 -16.43 -8.81
C ASN A 269 18.55 -15.85 -7.64
N ALA A 270 19.08 -16.71 -6.78
CA ALA A 270 20.02 -16.30 -5.73
C ALA A 270 21.24 -15.63 -6.38
N ALA A 271 21.57 -14.43 -5.90
CA ALA A 271 22.71 -13.63 -6.35
C ALA A 271 23.92 -13.77 -5.43
N VAL A 272 23.69 -14.07 -4.15
CA VAL A 272 24.70 -14.24 -3.10
C VAL A 272 24.39 -15.49 -2.28
N LYS A 273 25.39 -15.97 -1.55
CA LYS A 273 25.18 -17.07 -0.60
C LYS A 273 24.36 -16.58 0.59
N PRO A 274 23.46 -17.43 1.14
CA PRO A 274 22.79 -17.16 2.40
C PRO A 274 23.79 -16.92 3.53
N LEU A 275 23.42 -16.06 4.45
CA LEU A 275 24.16 -15.93 5.71
C LEU A 275 24.08 -17.24 6.50
N ASP A 276 25.16 -17.56 7.22
CA ASP A 276 25.21 -18.77 8.03
C ASP A 276 24.08 -18.76 9.07
N GLY A 277 23.37 -19.88 9.17
CA GLY A 277 22.23 -20.04 10.07
C GLY A 277 20.89 -19.56 9.53
N THR A 278 20.83 -18.95 8.33
CA THR A 278 19.57 -18.59 7.69
C THR A 278 19.11 -19.67 6.70
N LYS A 279 17.80 -19.72 6.43
CA LYS A 279 17.19 -20.62 5.45
C LYS A 279 16.14 -19.90 4.60
N PRO A 280 15.91 -20.34 3.35
CA PRO A 280 14.75 -19.90 2.57
C PRO A 280 13.43 -20.18 3.30
N ASP A 281 12.47 -19.27 3.20
CA ASP A 281 11.18 -19.40 3.90
C ASP A 281 10.47 -20.73 3.60
N GLY A 282 10.44 -21.13 2.33
CA GLY A 282 9.84 -22.42 1.92
C GLY A 282 10.54 -23.64 2.53
N GLN A 283 11.87 -23.59 2.69
CA GLN A 283 12.60 -24.66 3.37
C GLN A 283 12.23 -24.73 4.85
N ILE A 284 12.13 -23.60 5.55
CA ILE A 284 11.68 -23.55 6.94
C ILE A 284 10.31 -24.19 7.09
N MET A 285 9.36 -23.83 6.21
CA MET A 285 8.00 -24.38 6.22
C MET A 285 8.00 -25.90 5.97
N CYS A 286 8.72 -26.37 4.96
CA CYS A 286 8.81 -27.81 4.66
C CYS A 286 9.39 -28.60 5.83
N GLU A 287 10.46 -28.10 6.45
CA GLU A 287 11.09 -28.74 7.61
C GLU A 287 10.16 -28.76 8.83
N VAL A 288 9.34 -27.75 9.03
CA VAL A 288 8.33 -27.73 10.09
C VAL A 288 7.24 -28.76 9.82
N LEU A 289 6.69 -28.80 8.59
CA LEU A 289 5.71 -29.81 8.20
C LEU A 289 6.23 -31.24 8.42
N GLN A 290 7.45 -31.52 8.01
CA GLN A 290 8.09 -32.83 8.22
C GLN A 290 8.17 -33.19 9.71
N ARG A 291 8.51 -32.22 10.60
CA ARG A 291 8.55 -32.44 12.06
C ARG A 291 7.18 -32.66 12.68
N PHE A 292 6.12 -32.12 12.07
CA PHE A 292 4.74 -32.42 12.45
C PHE A 292 4.23 -33.76 11.90
N GLY A 293 5.07 -34.50 11.15
CA GLY A 293 4.73 -35.80 10.61
C GLY A 293 3.98 -35.77 9.29
N PHE A 294 3.87 -34.62 8.65
CA PHE A 294 3.30 -34.54 7.31
C PHE A 294 4.32 -35.02 6.27
N PRO A 295 3.91 -35.87 5.29
CA PRO A 295 4.77 -36.29 4.21
C PRO A 295 5.03 -35.12 3.26
N GLN A 296 6.17 -34.47 3.43
CA GLN A 296 6.59 -33.32 2.64
C GLN A 296 7.94 -33.61 2.01
N ALA A 297 8.05 -33.38 0.70
CA ALA A 297 9.33 -33.44 -0.02
C ALA A 297 10.26 -32.30 0.46
N ASP A 298 11.55 -32.46 0.22
CA ASP A 298 12.49 -31.37 0.43
C ASP A 298 12.14 -30.19 -0.48
N TYR A 299 12.29 -28.99 0.09
CA TYR A 299 11.95 -27.75 -0.61
C TYR A 299 12.80 -27.53 -1.85
N THR A 300 12.15 -27.40 -2.98
CA THR A 300 12.73 -26.84 -4.20
C THR A 300 11.75 -25.84 -4.84
N PRO A 301 12.19 -24.67 -5.31
CA PRO A 301 11.30 -23.68 -5.90
C PRO A 301 10.52 -24.17 -7.12
N ASP A 302 11.17 -25.00 -7.97
CA ASP A 302 10.56 -25.60 -9.14
C ASP A 302 9.54 -26.69 -8.78
N GLY A 303 9.79 -27.47 -7.72
CA GLY A 303 8.84 -28.45 -7.18
C GLY A 303 7.57 -27.77 -6.67
N VAL A 304 7.71 -26.71 -5.87
CA VAL A 304 6.55 -25.93 -5.38
C VAL A 304 5.78 -25.29 -6.53
N LEU A 305 6.46 -24.72 -7.53
CA LEU A 305 5.80 -24.16 -8.71
C LEU A 305 5.01 -25.22 -9.49
N ALA A 306 5.57 -26.43 -9.64
CA ALA A 306 4.89 -27.54 -10.31
C ALA A 306 3.63 -27.98 -9.55
N GLU A 307 3.70 -28.00 -8.21
CA GLU A 307 2.55 -28.28 -7.33
C GLU A 307 1.44 -27.23 -7.51
N VAL A 308 1.79 -25.94 -7.48
CA VAL A 308 0.83 -24.85 -7.73
C VAL A 308 0.19 -24.98 -9.12
N ALA A 309 1.00 -25.25 -10.16
CA ALA A 309 0.50 -25.40 -11.52
C ALA A 309 -0.46 -26.59 -11.68
N ALA A 310 -0.31 -27.63 -10.86
CA ALA A 310 -1.22 -28.79 -10.85
C ALA A 310 -2.59 -28.46 -10.25
N ILE A 311 -2.64 -27.57 -9.26
CA ILE A 311 -3.89 -27.23 -8.53
C ILE A 311 -4.59 -26.02 -9.16
N VAL A 312 -3.82 -25.00 -9.60
CA VAL A 312 -4.34 -23.70 -10.05
C VAL A 312 -4.44 -23.67 -11.57
N PRO A 313 -5.64 -23.71 -12.17
CA PRO A 313 -5.82 -23.80 -13.62
C PRO A 313 -5.12 -22.72 -14.42
N PHE A 314 -5.11 -21.47 -13.95
CA PHE A 314 -4.50 -20.36 -14.68
C PHE A 314 -2.96 -20.30 -14.54
N PHE A 315 -2.34 -21.18 -13.72
CA PHE A 315 -0.90 -21.42 -13.66
C PHE A 315 -0.45 -22.65 -14.47
N LYS A 316 -1.39 -23.41 -15.03
CA LYS A 316 -1.14 -24.74 -15.62
C LYS A 316 -0.05 -24.78 -16.70
N GLY A 317 0.07 -23.69 -17.46
CA GLY A 317 1.12 -23.53 -18.47
C GLY A 317 2.42 -22.93 -17.96
N ILE A 318 2.54 -22.61 -16.67
CA ILE A 318 3.75 -22.04 -16.08
C ILE A 318 4.66 -23.16 -15.59
N THR A 319 5.89 -23.20 -16.09
CA THR A 319 6.91 -24.15 -15.69
C THR A 319 8.20 -23.42 -15.34
N TRP A 320 9.01 -23.99 -14.48
CA TRP A 320 10.32 -23.40 -14.16
C TRP A 320 11.18 -23.15 -15.40
N LYS A 321 11.03 -24.00 -16.40
CA LYS A 321 11.79 -23.92 -17.67
C LYS A 321 11.36 -22.75 -18.55
N ASN A 322 10.04 -22.42 -18.59
CA ASN A 322 9.53 -21.34 -19.45
C ASN A 322 9.44 -19.98 -18.76
N LEU A 323 9.81 -19.89 -17.48
CA LEU A 323 10.07 -18.64 -16.78
C LEU A 323 11.49 -18.17 -17.10
N ASP A 324 11.68 -17.68 -18.31
CA ASP A 324 12.91 -17.02 -18.76
C ASP A 324 13.01 -15.56 -18.26
N ILE A 325 13.84 -14.75 -18.92
CA ILE A 325 14.02 -13.32 -18.58
C ILE A 325 12.70 -12.53 -18.64
N ASN A 326 11.77 -12.91 -19.51
CA ASN A 326 10.52 -12.17 -19.71
C ASN A 326 9.43 -12.58 -18.73
N GLY A 327 9.54 -13.76 -18.10
CA GLY A 327 8.48 -14.31 -17.26
C GLY A 327 7.23 -14.70 -18.04
N LYS A 328 6.13 -14.98 -17.31
CA LYS A 328 4.83 -15.37 -17.88
C LYS A 328 3.70 -14.61 -17.21
N GLN A 329 2.82 -14.05 -18.01
CA GLN A 329 1.66 -13.26 -17.53
C GLN A 329 0.42 -14.16 -17.46
N TRP A 330 -0.02 -14.49 -16.23
CA TRP A 330 -1.16 -15.37 -16.04
C TRP A 330 -2.51 -14.71 -16.40
N PRO A 331 -3.56 -15.47 -16.81
CA PRO A 331 -3.63 -16.91 -17.07
C PRO A 331 -2.68 -17.37 -18.16
N VAL A 332 -2.01 -18.52 -17.89
CA VAL A 332 -1.16 -19.18 -18.89
C VAL A 332 -1.77 -20.53 -19.24
N GLN A 333 -2.10 -20.71 -20.51
CA GLN A 333 -2.70 -21.93 -21.01
C GLN A 333 -1.70 -23.09 -21.02
N GLU A 334 -2.18 -24.31 -21.19
CA GLU A 334 -1.33 -25.52 -21.22
C GLU A 334 -0.22 -25.48 -22.28
N ASP A 335 -0.45 -24.76 -23.39
CA ASP A 335 0.53 -24.53 -24.45
C ASP A 335 1.63 -23.50 -24.07
N GLY A 336 1.53 -22.91 -22.88
CA GLY A 336 2.48 -21.92 -22.38
C GLY A 336 2.26 -20.50 -22.92
N VAL A 337 1.15 -20.25 -23.59
CA VAL A 337 0.78 -18.91 -24.07
C VAL A 337 0.20 -18.10 -22.92
N ASP A 338 0.76 -16.90 -22.67
CA ASP A 338 0.33 -15.98 -21.63
C ASP A 338 -0.79 -15.05 -22.10
N THR A 339 -1.57 -14.54 -21.13
CA THR A 339 -2.71 -13.66 -21.36
C THR A 339 -2.36 -12.23 -20.95
N GLN A 340 -2.10 -11.38 -21.93
CA GLN A 340 -1.75 -9.98 -21.67
C GLN A 340 -2.95 -9.13 -21.22
N ILE A 341 -4.14 -9.40 -21.79
CA ILE A 341 -5.34 -8.61 -21.56
C ILE A 341 -6.43 -9.49 -20.98
N LEU A 342 -6.93 -9.13 -19.82
CA LEU A 342 -8.08 -9.78 -19.18
C LEU A 342 -9.41 -9.24 -19.74
N HIS A 343 -10.47 -10.03 -19.60
CA HIS A 343 -11.84 -9.61 -19.90
C HIS A 343 -12.07 -9.15 -21.35
N GLN A 344 -11.37 -9.71 -22.32
CA GLN A 344 -11.54 -9.33 -23.74
C GLN A 344 -12.97 -9.62 -24.23
N THR A 345 -13.53 -10.77 -23.89
CA THR A 345 -14.85 -11.21 -24.33
C THR A 345 -15.90 -11.10 -23.22
N GLU A 346 -15.58 -11.55 -22.03
CA GLU A 346 -16.49 -11.59 -20.89
C GLU A 346 -15.75 -11.36 -19.57
N PHE A 347 -16.48 -11.03 -18.51
CA PHE A 347 -15.94 -11.01 -17.16
C PHE A 347 -15.94 -12.42 -16.56
N LYS A 348 -15.10 -12.69 -15.55
CA LYS A 348 -15.04 -13.99 -14.85
C LYS A 348 -16.43 -14.45 -14.36
N ARG A 349 -17.29 -13.54 -13.91
CA ARG A 349 -18.68 -13.81 -13.48
C ARG A 349 -19.73 -13.75 -14.61
N GLY A 350 -19.29 -13.62 -15.88
CA GLY A 350 -20.14 -13.46 -17.06
C GLY A 350 -20.33 -11.97 -17.41
N LYS A 351 -21.09 -11.22 -16.62
CA LYS A 351 -21.32 -9.77 -16.80
C LYS A 351 -20.65 -8.94 -15.73
N GLY A 352 -20.21 -7.73 -16.09
CA GLY A 352 -19.81 -6.71 -15.13
C GLY A 352 -21.05 -6.19 -14.37
N HIS A 353 -20.90 -5.90 -13.10
CA HIS A 353 -22.01 -5.43 -12.27
C HIS A 353 -21.76 -4.00 -11.81
N PHE A 354 -22.70 -3.10 -12.09
CA PHE A 354 -22.65 -1.74 -11.58
C PHE A 354 -23.12 -1.70 -10.14
N HIS A 355 -22.41 -0.94 -9.31
CA HIS A 355 -22.72 -0.70 -7.92
C HIS A 355 -22.88 0.81 -7.68
N TYR A 356 -23.95 1.20 -7.00
CA TYR A 356 -24.11 2.56 -6.48
C TYR A 356 -23.89 2.57 -4.98
N PHE A 357 -23.16 3.54 -4.49
CA PHE A 357 -22.92 3.73 -3.06
C PHE A 357 -22.99 5.21 -2.71
N ASP A 358 -23.74 5.52 -1.66
CA ASP A 358 -23.69 6.85 -1.06
C ASP A 358 -22.36 7.05 -0.33
N TRP A 359 -21.85 8.26 -0.43
CA TRP A 359 -20.75 8.68 0.43
C TRP A 359 -21.22 8.73 1.89
N LYS A 360 -20.35 8.28 2.77
CA LYS A 360 -20.52 8.39 4.22
C LYS A 360 -19.27 9.01 4.81
N GLU A 361 -19.47 9.99 5.68
CA GLU A 361 -18.35 10.52 6.46
C GLU A 361 -17.78 9.41 7.35
N SER A 362 -16.44 9.38 7.46
CA SER A 362 -15.74 8.43 8.31
C SER A 362 -16.23 8.48 9.75
N THR A 363 -16.39 7.33 10.37
CA THR A 363 -16.77 7.20 11.79
C THR A 363 -15.75 7.91 12.69
N GLU A 364 -14.48 7.91 12.31
CA GLU A 364 -13.42 8.62 13.03
C GLU A 364 -13.71 10.11 13.12
N LEU A 365 -14.07 10.77 12.01
CA LEU A 365 -14.39 12.20 12.01
C LEU A 365 -15.68 12.53 12.74
N LYS A 366 -16.71 11.69 12.63
CA LYS A 366 -17.97 11.88 13.36
C LYS A 366 -17.78 11.81 14.87
N THR A 367 -16.91 10.92 15.32
CA THR A 367 -16.70 10.69 16.75
C THR A 367 -15.75 11.69 17.35
N ASN A 368 -14.63 11.96 16.68
CA ASN A 368 -13.48 12.66 17.24
C ASN A 368 -13.23 14.04 16.60
N GLY A 369 -13.83 14.33 15.43
CA GLY A 369 -13.52 15.55 14.66
C GLY A 369 -13.89 16.86 15.34
N ALA A 370 -14.80 16.87 16.31
CA ALA A 370 -15.11 18.07 17.09
C ALA A 370 -14.00 18.45 18.07
N GLU A 371 -13.28 17.47 18.62
CA GLU A 371 -12.17 17.66 19.55
C GLU A 371 -10.83 17.83 18.82
N PHE A 372 -10.65 17.09 17.74
CA PHE A 372 -9.41 17.05 16.93
C PHE A 372 -9.69 17.61 15.53
N PRO A 373 -9.45 18.91 15.29
CA PRO A 373 -10.00 19.63 14.12
C PRO A 373 -9.24 19.40 12.81
N PHE A 374 -8.12 18.70 12.82
CA PHE A 374 -7.38 18.35 11.61
C PHE A 374 -7.68 16.94 11.17
N ILE A 375 -7.59 16.70 9.87
CA ILE A 375 -7.54 15.35 9.31
C ILE A 375 -6.08 15.00 9.06
N LEU A 376 -5.57 14.04 9.79
CA LEU A 376 -4.29 13.42 9.50
C LEU A 376 -4.48 12.33 8.44
N THR A 377 -3.67 12.37 7.39
CA THR A 377 -3.54 11.28 6.43
C THR A 377 -2.10 10.77 6.43
N THR A 378 -1.94 9.45 6.38
CA THR A 378 -0.61 8.84 6.35
C THR A 378 -0.22 8.43 4.94
N GLY A 379 1.06 8.27 4.69
CA GLY A 379 1.56 7.82 3.39
C GLY A 379 2.98 7.31 3.44
N ARG A 380 3.59 7.23 2.27
CA ARG A 380 4.97 6.77 2.08
C ARG A 380 5.74 7.78 1.26
N ILE A 381 7.07 7.71 1.34
CA ILE A 381 8.01 8.46 0.52
C ILE A 381 8.81 7.49 -0.34
N LEU A 382 9.44 7.99 -1.40
CA LEU A 382 10.17 7.15 -2.36
C LEU A 382 11.44 6.52 -1.76
N GLU A 383 12.04 7.18 -0.77
CA GLU A 383 13.29 6.75 -0.14
C GLU A 383 13.11 5.54 0.78
N HIS A 384 11.90 5.32 1.32
CA HIS A 384 11.66 4.22 2.24
C HIS A 384 10.55 3.27 1.77
N TYR A 385 10.83 1.97 1.95
CA TYR A 385 9.93 0.89 1.60
C TYR A 385 9.15 0.42 2.83
N ASN A 386 7.81 0.41 2.73
CA ASN A 386 6.87 0.05 3.80
C ASN A 386 7.22 0.75 5.14
N CYS A 387 7.37 0.01 6.23
CA CYS A 387 7.80 0.54 7.53
C CYS A 387 9.31 0.83 7.65
N GLY A 388 10.05 0.78 6.55
CA GLY A 388 11.46 1.15 6.49
C GLY A 388 12.44 0.12 7.04
N THR A 389 12.01 -1.06 7.45
CA THR A 389 12.87 -2.08 8.08
C THR A 389 14.13 -2.39 7.28
N MET A 390 14.02 -2.59 5.97
CA MET A 390 15.19 -2.79 5.10
C MET A 390 15.89 -1.47 4.73
N THR A 391 15.12 -0.48 4.28
CA THR A 391 15.68 0.75 3.67
C THR A 391 16.37 1.66 4.67
N ARG A 392 15.95 1.68 5.94
CA ARG A 392 16.67 2.38 7.02
C ARG A 392 18.09 1.84 7.26
N ARG A 393 18.38 0.60 6.82
CA ARG A 393 19.69 -0.08 6.94
C ARG A 393 20.55 0.07 5.69
N THR A 394 20.13 0.88 4.74
CA THR A 394 20.83 1.18 3.49
C THR A 394 21.16 2.68 3.42
N GLY A 395 21.81 3.13 2.36
CA GLY A 395 22.06 4.56 2.11
C GLY A 395 20.80 5.43 2.06
N ASN A 396 19.61 4.85 1.91
CA ASN A 396 18.35 5.59 1.99
C ASN A 396 18.12 6.20 3.38
N GLY A 397 18.59 5.53 4.44
CA GLY A 397 18.56 6.06 5.80
C GLY A 397 19.43 7.32 6.00
N ASP A 398 20.34 7.60 5.08
CA ASP A 398 21.13 8.83 5.08
C ASP A 398 20.44 9.98 4.33
N ILE A 399 19.48 9.66 3.44
CA ILE A 399 18.68 10.64 2.69
C ILE A 399 17.53 11.16 3.55
N VAL A 400 16.72 10.25 4.10
CA VAL A 400 15.63 10.57 5.02
C VAL A 400 15.83 9.78 6.31
N VAL A 401 15.96 10.51 7.42
CA VAL A 401 16.41 9.97 8.72
C VAL A 401 15.31 9.85 9.75
N GLN A 402 14.12 10.40 9.48
CA GLN A 402 12.99 10.42 10.41
C GLN A 402 11.68 10.71 9.67
N ASP A 403 10.56 10.43 10.31
CA ASP A 403 9.25 10.89 9.87
C ASP A 403 9.08 12.38 10.19
N TYR A 404 8.30 13.08 9.36
CA TYR A 404 8.01 14.51 9.48
C TYR A 404 6.51 14.73 9.48
N LEU A 405 6.04 15.76 10.19
CA LEU A 405 4.67 16.22 10.08
C LEU A 405 4.58 17.38 9.09
N SER A 406 3.92 17.14 7.96
CA SER A 406 3.61 18.19 6.98
C SER A 406 2.33 18.91 7.35
N LEU A 407 2.34 20.23 7.33
CA LEU A 407 1.19 21.09 7.60
C LEU A 407 1.19 22.34 6.71
N ASN A 408 -0.02 22.81 6.39
CA ASN A 408 -0.19 23.98 5.52
C ASN A 408 0.35 25.27 6.19
N PRO A 409 0.90 26.22 5.42
CA PRO A 409 1.38 27.51 5.96
C PRO A 409 0.33 28.29 6.78
N ALA A 410 -0.95 28.26 6.39
CA ALA A 410 -2.02 28.92 7.14
C ALA A 410 -2.24 28.28 8.52
N ASP A 411 -2.18 26.94 8.59
CA ASP A 411 -2.31 26.20 9.84
C ASP A 411 -1.07 26.40 10.74
N ALA A 412 0.10 26.36 10.14
CA ALA A 412 1.37 26.62 10.83
C ALA A 412 1.39 28.01 11.47
N GLN A 413 0.92 29.04 10.75
CA GLN A 413 0.77 30.38 11.28
C GLN A 413 -0.21 30.42 12.47
N ARG A 414 -1.36 29.78 12.33
CA ARG A 414 -2.42 29.71 13.36
C ARG A 414 -1.95 29.03 14.63
N LYS A 415 -1.15 27.97 14.49
CA LYS A 415 -0.55 27.21 15.61
C LYS A 415 0.82 27.75 16.06
N SER A 416 1.33 28.83 15.46
CA SER A 416 2.65 29.40 15.74
C SER A 416 3.82 28.43 15.55
N ILE A 417 3.70 27.53 14.57
CA ILE A 417 4.68 26.49 14.23
C ILE A 417 5.50 26.95 13.01
N ARG A 418 6.78 26.62 13.00
CA ARG A 418 7.71 26.86 11.88
C ARG A 418 8.32 25.55 11.41
N SER A 419 8.73 25.50 10.14
CA SER A 419 9.47 24.32 9.65
C SER A 419 10.72 24.07 10.50
N GLY A 420 10.83 22.83 10.95
CA GLY A 420 11.92 22.36 11.78
C GLY A 420 11.63 22.40 13.29
N ASP A 421 10.53 22.99 13.73
CA ASP A 421 10.11 22.90 15.12
C ASP A 421 9.73 21.46 15.48
N GLN A 422 9.95 21.08 16.74
CA GLN A 422 9.38 19.85 17.28
C GLN A 422 7.94 20.11 17.66
N VAL A 423 7.06 19.25 17.20
CA VAL A 423 5.63 19.33 17.44
C VAL A 423 5.11 18.01 17.97
N LYS A 424 4.10 18.08 18.82
CA LYS A 424 3.34 16.95 19.27
C LYS A 424 2.11 16.80 18.39
N LEU A 425 2.04 15.69 17.65
CA LEU A 425 0.85 15.23 16.95
C LEU A 425 0.08 14.31 17.89
N PHE A 426 -1.21 14.52 18.05
CA PHE A 426 -2.04 13.73 18.96
C PHE A 426 -3.45 13.53 18.44
N SER A 427 -4.07 12.45 18.90
CA SER A 427 -5.44 12.03 18.58
C SER A 427 -6.11 11.45 19.82
N ALA A 428 -7.32 10.95 19.69
CA ALA A 428 -8.01 10.22 20.76
C ALA A 428 -7.29 8.91 21.19
N ARG A 429 -6.26 8.45 20.43
CA ARG A 429 -5.54 7.20 20.70
C ARG A 429 -4.22 7.39 21.42
N GLY A 430 -3.56 8.50 21.18
CA GLY A 430 -2.24 8.78 21.76
C GLY A 430 -1.56 9.96 21.12
N GLU A 431 -0.25 10.04 21.32
CA GLU A 431 0.56 11.16 20.85
C GLU A 431 1.94 10.70 20.36
N VAL A 432 2.54 11.49 19.48
CA VAL A 432 3.92 11.33 19.00
C VAL A 432 4.57 12.68 18.77
N GLU A 433 5.89 12.76 18.96
CA GLU A 433 6.65 13.95 18.61
C GLU A 433 7.30 13.81 17.24
N LEU A 434 7.15 14.83 16.41
CA LEU A 434 7.67 14.89 15.04
C LEU A 434 8.29 16.26 14.77
N GLU A 435 9.17 16.32 13.77
CA GLU A 435 9.63 17.60 13.23
C GLU A 435 8.60 18.14 12.23
N ALA A 436 8.20 19.39 12.40
CA ALA A 436 7.26 20.07 11.51
C ALA A 436 7.90 20.43 10.15
N ARG A 437 7.17 20.17 9.07
CA ARG A 437 7.48 20.60 7.71
C ARG A 437 6.34 21.45 7.17
N VAL A 438 6.52 22.77 7.16
CA VAL A 438 5.51 23.70 6.62
C VAL A 438 5.61 23.68 5.11
N THR A 439 4.51 23.31 4.43
CA THR A 439 4.45 23.11 2.98
C THR A 439 3.04 23.33 2.44
N ASP A 440 2.92 23.80 1.20
CA ASP A 440 1.65 23.94 0.48
C ASP A 440 1.25 22.65 -0.27
N GLU A 441 1.96 21.55 -0.08
CA GLU A 441 1.61 20.24 -0.63
C GLU A 441 0.26 19.73 -0.07
N VAL A 442 -0.09 20.11 1.16
CA VAL A 442 -1.35 19.77 1.80
C VAL A 442 -2.27 21.01 1.91
N LYS A 443 -3.58 20.80 1.83
CA LYS A 443 -4.58 21.86 2.02
C LYS A 443 -4.66 22.29 3.51
N PRO A 444 -5.16 23.50 3.81
CA PRO A 444 -5.50 23.88 5.18
C PRO A 444 -6.45 22.86 5.84
N GLY A 445 -6.21 22.55 7.12
CA GLY A 445 -6.94 21.54 7.87
C GLY A 445 -6.49 20.10 7.66
N ILE A 446 -5.49 19.86 6.79
CA ILE A 446 -4.94 18.53 6.52
C ILE A 446 -3.51 18.46 7.03
N LEU A 447 -3.22 17.40 7.79
CA LEU A 447 -1.88 16.99 8.21
C LEU A 447 -1.45 15.76 7.43
N TYR A 448 -0.15 15.62 7.16
CA TYR A 448 0.41 14.43 6.52
C TYR A 448 1.69 13.98 7.21
N THR A 449 1.82 12.67 7.42
CA THR A 449 3.04 12.06 7.93
C THR A 449 3.27 10.69 7.31
N THR A 450 4.44 10.11 7.59
CA THR A 450 4.82 8.75 7.23
C THR A 450 5.02 7.90 8.49
N PHE A 451 5.27 6.60 8.34
CA PHE A 451 5.44 5.67 9.47
C PHE A 451 6.68 4.76 9.29
N HIS A 452 7.73 5.31 8.67
CA HIS A 452 8.91 4.54 8.32
C HIS A 452 9.88 4.32 9.50
N PHE A 453 9.74 5.10 10.58
CA PHE A 453 10.68 5.08 11.71
C PHE A 453 10.00 4.66 13.00
N PRO A 454 10.47 3.55 13.65
CA PRO A 454 9.88 3.06 14.88
C PRO A 454 10.09 4.01 16.07
N ASP A 455 11.08 4.92 15.99
CA ASP A 455 11.34 5.90 17.06
C ASP A 455 10.17 6.88 17.22
N ALA A 456 9.48 7.23 16.13
CA ALA A 456 8.28 8.05 16.17
C ALA A 456 7.02 7.23 16.48
N MET A 457 6.96 5.97 16.03
CA MET A 457 5.82 5.06 16.19
C MET A 457 4.48 5.75 15.87
N VAL A 458 4.36 6.28 14.66
CA VAL A 458 3.20 7.11 14.22
C VAL A 458 1.86 6.40 14.40
N ASN A 459 1.84 5.07 14.35
CA ASN A 459 0.62 4.30 14.60
C ASN A 459 0.11 4.35 16.07
N ASN A 460 0.79 5.06 16.98
CA ASN A 460 0.21 5.45 18.27
C ASN A 460 -0.98 6.42 18.15
N VAL A 461 -1.09 7.15 17.03
CA VAL A 461 -2.18 8.12 16.82
C VAL A 461 -3.25 7.62 15.85
N THR A 462 -3.07 6.44 15.22
CA THR A 462 -4.06 5.84 14.33
C THR A 462 -5.10 5.02 15.09
N GLY A 463 -6.28 4.84 14.51
CA GLY A 463 -7.40 4.14 15.16
C GLY A 463 -7.72 2.79 14.52
N GLN A 464 -8.69 2.09 15.08
CA GLN A 464 -9.13 0.76 14.64
C GLN A 464 -10.23 0.80 13.55
N GLY A 465 -10.59 1.99 13.03
CA GLY A 465 -11.53 2.10 11.92
C GLY A 465 -11.10 1.25 10.73
N CYS A 466 -12.03 0.56 10.09
CA CYS A 466 -11.73 -0.30 8.95
C CYS A 466 -12.89 -0.34 7.94
N ASP A 467 -12.57 -0.78 6.74
CA ASP A 467 -13.56 -1.08 5.70
C ASP A 467 -14.47 -2.22 6.16
N GLY A 468 -15.81 -2.01 6.07
CA GLY A 468 -16.79 -2.96 6.58
C GLY A 468 -16.83 -4.31 5.86
N ASP A 469 -16.34 -4.36 4.61
CA ASP A 469 -16.37 -5.57 3.78
C ASP A 469 -15.04 -6.35 3.89
N THR A 470 -13.92 -5.63 3.92
CA THR A 470 -12.58 -6.24 3.86
C THR A 470 -11.83 -6.24 5.18
N LEU A 471 -12.23 -5.42 6.15
CA LEU A 471 -11.51 -5.10 7.38
C LEU A 471 -10.12 -4.47 7.14
N CYS A 472 -9.91 -3.88 5.95
CA CYS A 472 -8.72 -3.09 5.69
C CYS A 472 -8.73 -1.84 6.60
N PRO A 473 -7.68 -1.60 7.40
CA PRO A 473 -7.65 -0.47 8.32
C PRO A 473 -7.70 0.90 7.62
N GLU A 474 -8.35 1.87 8.26
CA GLU A 474 -8.44 3.24 7.76
C GLU A 474 -7.25 4.09 8.21
N TYR A 475 -6.15 4.07 7.43
CA TYR A 475 -4.96 4.88 7.71
C TYR A 475 -5.02 6.30 7.15
N LYS A 476 -6.03 6.62 6.35
CA LYS A 476 -6.07 7.88 5.58
C LYS A 476 -6.95 8.94 6.20
N VAL A 477 -7.72 8.60 7.23
CA VAL A 477 -8.61 9.54 7.90
C VAL A 477 -8.50 9.35 9.41
N ILE A 478 -7.75 10.22 10.05
CA ILE A 478 -7.57 10.25 11.50
C ILE A 478 -7.87 11.66 11.97
N ALA A 479 -8.78 11.81 12.94
CA ALA A 479 -9.00 13.08 13.63
C ALA A 479 -7.81 13.37 14.56
N ALA A 480 -7.11 14.47 14.33
CA ALA A 480 -5.89 14.78 15.05
C ALA A 480 -5.75 16.29 15.34
N ASP A 481 -4.88 16.64 16.25
CA ASP A 481 -4.43 18.02 16.44
C ASP A 481 -2.90 18.07 16.60
N VAL A 482 -2.34 19.27 16.54
CA VAL A 482 -0.90 19.51 16.64
C VAL A 482 -0.59 20.67 17.57
N GLU A 483 0.42 20.49 18.40
CA GLU A 483 0.91 21.51 19.33
C GLU A 483 2.43 21.71 19.18
N PHE A 484 2.87 22.96 19.39
CA PHE A 484 4.28 23.30 19.45
C PHE A 484 4.91 22.74 20.74
N VAL A 485 6.05 22.08 20.64
CA VAL A 485 6.83 21.55 21.77
C VAL A 485 8.08 22.40 21.98
N SER A 486 8.91 22.53 20.97
CA SER A 486 10.16 23.28 21.07
C SER A 486 10.64 23.79 19.72
N ALA A 487 11.40 24.89 19.74
CA ALA A 487 11.98 25.43 18.53
C ALA A 487 13.02 24.48 17.91
N GLY A 488 12.95 24.37 16.61
CA GLY A 488 13.90 23.55 15.86
C GLY A 488 15.33 24.05 15.97
N LYS A 489 16.26 23.12 15.90
CA LYS A 489 17.69 23.47 15.88
C LYS A 489 18.03 24.26 14.61
N PRO A 490 18.92 25.28 14.70
CA PRO A 490 19.37 26.00 13.52
C PRO A 490 19.91 25.05 12.43
N LYS A 491 19.57 25.30 11.16
CA LYS A 491 19.99 24.45 10.01
C LYS A 491 21.49 24.12 10.01
N LYS A 492 22.35 25.11 10.34
CA LYS A 492 23.81 24.96 10.41
C LYS A 492 24.23 23.96 11.52
N LYS A 493 23.52 23.96 12.66
CA LYS A 493 23.82 23.06 13.78
C LYS A 493 23.41 21.63 13.45
N ARG A 494 22.24 21.43 12.81
CA ARG A 494 21.78 20.11 12.34
C ARG A 494 22.72 19.50 11.30
N MET A 495 23.19 20.30 10.34
CA MET A 495 24.16 19.85 9.33
C MET A 495 25.45 19.39 9.99
N MET A 496 25.96 20.13 10.97
CA MET A 496 27.17 19.77 11.70
C MET A 496 26.98 18.47 12.51
N GLU A 497 25.87 18.33 13.22
CA GLU A 497 25.54 17.11 13.99
C GLU A 497 25.44 15.89 13.06
N ARG A 498 24.86 16.06 11.87
CA ARG A 498 24.76 14.99 10.88
C ARG A 498 26.11 14.61 10.30
N VAL A 499 26.96 15.58 9.97
CA VAL A 499 28.34 15.33 9.52
C VAL A 499 29.13 14.60 10.61
N LEU A 500 29.00 15.02 11.86
CA LEU A 500 29.66 14.38 13.01
C LEU A 500 29.17 12.94 13.18
N SER A 501 27.86 12.69 13.09
CA SER A 501 27.29 11.34 13.17
C SER A 501 27.82 10.42 12.05
N LEU A 502 27.98 10.93 10.83
CA LEU A 502 28.57 10.15 9.74
C LEU A 502 30.05 9.83 10.00
N LEU A 503 30.81 10.79 10.52
CA LEU A 503 32.20 10.58 10.91
C LEU A 503 32.34 9.57 12.05
N GLU A 504 31.46 9.64 13.06
CA GLU A 504 31.40 8.66 14.17
C GLU A 504 31.09 7.24 13.70
N ARG A 505 30.29 7.12 12.63
CA ARG A 505 30.00 5.83 11.97
C ARG A 505 31.12 5.33 11.07
N GLY A 506 32.28 6.00 11.04
CA GLY A 506 33.48 5.60 10.31
C GLY A 506 33.57 6.08 8.86
N PHE A 507 32.63 6.92 8.40
CA PHE A 507 32.75 7.54 7.08
C PHE A 507 33.91 8.53 7.05
N GLN A 508 34.78 8.41 6.05
CA GLN A 508 35.85 9.38 5.85
C GLN A 508 35.29 10.69 5.28
N PRO A 509 35.87 11.86 5.57
CA PRO A 509 35.39 13.14 5.06
C PRO A 509 35.23 13.19 3.53
N ASN A 510 36.06 12.45 2.78
CA ASN A 510 35.98 12.31 1.34
C ASN A 510 34.92 11.30 0.85
N GLU A 511 34.34 10.50 1.74
CA GLU A 511 33.28 9.53 1.45
C GLU A 511 31.89 10.06 1.79
N ILE A 512 31.79 11.18 2.50
CA ILE A 512 30.53 11.88 2.77
C ILE A 512 30.04 12.48 1.45
N LYS A 513 29.45 11.64 0.62
CA LYS A 513 29.03 11.99 -0.75
C LYS A 513 27.72 12.76 -0.81
N THR A 514 26.92 12.70 0.24
CA THR A 514 25.65 13.44 0.31
C THR A 514 25.31 13.73 1.76
N ALA A 515 25.32 14.97 2.19
CA ALA A 515 24.58 15.40 3.35
C ALA A 515 23.27 15.95 2.84
N ALA A 516 22.22 15.12 2.79
CA ALA A 516 20.93 15.58 2.36
C ALA A 516 20.34 16.49 3.43
N ILE A 517 20.37 17.78 3.16
CA ILE A 517 19.32 18.68 3.61
C ILE A 517 18.22 18.51 2.56
N PRO A 518 16.93 18.42 2.90
CA PRO A 518 15.89 18.40 1.89
C PRO A 518 16.11 19.51 0.86
N GLY A 519 16.31 19.14 -0.42
CA GLY A 519 16.60 20.07 -1.51
C GLY A 519 18.08 20.44 -1.74
N THR A 520 19.05 19.86 -1.03
CA THR A 520 20.47 20.16 -1.23
C THR A 520 21.26 18.87 -1.34
N TYR A 521 21.95 18.69 -2.46
CA TYR A 521 22.84 17.54 -2.71
C TYR A 521 24.30 18.00 -2.70
N TRP A 522 25.13 17.27 -1.97
CA TRP A 522 26.59 17.44 -2.02
C TRP A 522 27.16 16.34 -2.92
N ILE A 523 27.79 16.72 -4.00
CA ILE A 523 28.55 15.79 -4.83
C ILE A 523 30.02 16.08 -4.56
N ASN A 524 30.73 15.14 -3.95
CA ASN A 524 32.16 15.19 -3.87
C ASN A 524 32.75 14.68 -5.20
N SER A 525 33.32 15.55 -6.00
CA SER A 525 34.17 15.14 -7.09
C SER A 525 35.57 14.91 -6.51
N THR A 526 36.35 14.03 -7.13
CA THR A 526 37.76 13.71 -6.83
C THR A 526 38.73 14.93 -6.91
N LEU A 527 38.20 16.12 -7.02
CA LEU A 527 38.87 17.40 -7.11
C LEU A 527 38.43 18.28 -5.94
N ASP A 528 38.96 18.22 -4.79
CA ASP A 528 38.93 19.13 -3.61
C ASP A 528 37.87 20.28 -3.58
N ARG A 529 36.72 20.14 -4.23
CA ARG A 529 35.69 21.18 -4.38
C ARG A 529 34.32 20.63 -4.10
N ALA A 530 33.58 21.30 -3.23
CA ALA A 530 32.16 21.02 -2.96
C ALA A 530 31.27 21.67 -4.03
N VAL A 531 30.37 20.89 -4.64
CA VAL A 531 29.36 21.38 -5.58
C VAL A 531 28.01 21.41 -4.86
N TYR A 532 27.35 22.58 -4.87
CA TYR A 532 26.02 22.76 -4.32
C TYR A 532 24.96 22.63 -5.41
N CYS A 533 24.02 21.73 -5.24
CA CYS A 533 22.87 21.63 -6.12
C CYS A 533 21.59 22.02 -5.37
N PHE A 534 20.85 23.01 -5.89
CA PHE A 534 19.53 23.38 -5.43
C PHE A 534 18.53 23.04 -6.54
N GLY A 535 17.70 22.04 -6.32
CA GLY A 535 16.80 21.55 -7.36
C GLY A 535 17.59 21.10 -8.60
N ASN A 536 17.14 21.50 -9.80
CA ASN A 536 17.78 21.15 -11.08
C ASN A 536 18.98 22.04 -11.46
N ARG A 537 19.48 22.89 -10.56
CA ARG A 537 20.63 23.78 -10.83
C ARG A 537 21.78 23.49 -9.88
N CYS A 538 22.89 23.07 -10.45
CA CYS A 538 24.17 22.90 -9.74
C CYS A 538 25.02 24.16 -9.90
N HIS A 539 25.52 24.70 -8.79
CA HIS A 539 26.43 25.83 -8.77
C HIS A 539 27.78 25.40 -8.20
N LEU A 540 28.86 25.69 -8.94
CA LEU A 540 30.21 25.67 -8.40
C LEU A 540 30.41 27.00 -7.66
N PRO A 541 30.83 27.00 -6.38
CA PRO A 541 31.23 28.24 -5.74
C PRO A 541 32.45 28.81 -6.53
N ALA A 542 32.34 30.05 -6.92
CA ALA A 542 33.51 30.78 -7.39
C ALA A 542 34.56 30.82 -6.26
N LEU A 543 35.80 30.50 -6.56
CA LEU A 543 36.92 30.64 -5.67
C LEU A 543 37.11 32.11 -5.28
#